data_1da6586da13ef6edbf81d024a3c13e06
#
_entry.id   1da6586da13ef6edbf81d024a3c13e06
#
_cell.length_a   1.000
_cell.length_b   1.000
_cell.length_c   1.000
_cell.angle_alpha   90.00
_cell.angle_beta   90.00
_cell.angle_gamma   90.00
#
_symmetry.space_group_name_H-M   'P 1'
#
loop_
_entity.id
_entity.type
_entity.pdbx_description
1 polymer ?
#
loop_
_entity_poly.entity_id
_entity_poly.type
_entity_poly.pdbx_seq_one_letter_code
_entity_poly.pdbx_strand_id
1 'polypeptide(L)'
;RQMCIRDSAAEDAKPEEIEVDNIINNTQPAWTKSPSELTDEDYLAFYRELYPMQFEEPLFHIHLNVDYPFNLTGILFFPKLGNNINLDKDRIQLYQNQVFVTDEVNGIVPDFLMLLRGVIDSPDIPLNVSRSYLQADGAVKKISAHITKKVADKMSSLITQNREDYEKKWNDIKVVIEYGMISEDKFFEKSDKFALYPTVDGKYFTWTELSDTIKDHQTNKDGNMVVLYTTDDNGQ
;
A
#
# COMPACT_ATOMS: atom_id res chain seq x y z
N ARG A 1 14.62 -33.42 9.04
CA ARG A 1 16.08 -33.59 8.82
C ARG A 1 16.31 -33.78 7.34
N GLN A 2 16.92 -32.82 6.70
CA GLN A 2 17.37 -32.93 5.32
C GLN A 2 18.90 -33.13 5.35
N MET A 3 19.35 -34.23 4.83
CA MET A 3 20.77 -34.58 4.81
C MET A 3 21.36 -34.01 3.52
N CYS A 4 22.23 -33.02 3.61
CA CYS A 4 23.02 -32.54 2.46
C CYS A 4 24.36 -33.25 2.41
N ILE A 5 24.58 -34.05 1.39
CA ILE A 5 25.88 -34.69 1.08
C ILE A 5 26.65 -33.72 0.18
N ARG A 6 27.80 -33.22 0.65
CA ARG A 6 28.78 -32.53 -0.23
C ARG A 6 29.73 -33.56 -0.79
N ASP A 7 29.70 -33.73 -2.10
CA ASP A 7 30.75 -34.44 -2.83
C ASP A 7 32.02 -33.56 -2.85
N SER A 8 32.99 -33.87 -2.03
CA SER A 8 34.34 -33.37 -2.18
C SER A 8 35.20 -34.53 -2.68
N ALA A 9 35.85 -34.30 -3.83
CA ALA A 9 36.81 -35.23 -4.47
C ALA A 9 38.09 -35.39 -3.62
N ALA A 10 37.98 -36.17 -2.55
CA ALA A 10 39.11 -36.73 -1.81
C ALA A 10 38.65 -38.10 -1.30
N GLU A 11 39.24 -39.14 -1.81
CA GLU A 11 38.84 -40.55 -1.66
C GLU A 11 38.87 -41.15 -0.24
N ASP A 12 39.14 -40.38 0.83
CA ASP A 12 39.25 -40.92 2.19
C ASP A 12 38.63 -40.02 3.31
N ALA A 13 37.82 -39.04 2.98
CA ALA A 13 37.14 -38.25 4.01
C ALA A 13 35.75 -38.85 4.36
N LYS A 14 35.59 -39.30 5.61
CA LYS A 14 34.29 -39.64 6.13
C LYS A 14 33.37 -38.41 5.99
N PRO A 15 32.11 -38.58 5.52
CA PRO A 15 31.16 -37.48 5.44
C PRO A 15 30.94 -36.87 6.83
N GLU A 16 31.32 -35.62 7.02
CA GLU A 16 30.92 -34.87 8.21
C GLU A 16 29.44 -34.58 8.13
N GLU A 17 28.66 -35.16 9.05
CA GLU A 17 27.27 -34.78 9.23
C GLU A 17 27.24 -33.40 9.92
N ILE A 18 26.93 -32.37 9.16
CA ILE A 18 26.67 -31.04 9.70
C ILE A 18 25.17 -31.00 10.03
N GLU A 19 24.82 -30.94 11.31
CA GLU A 19 23.45 -30.61 11.74
C GLU A 19 23.18 -29.14 11.41
N VAL A 20 22.35 -28.90 10.41
CA VAL A 20 21.84 -27.55 10.10
C VAL A 20 20.43 -27.46 10.63
N ASP A 21 20.19 -26.45 11.48
CA ASP A 21 18.86 -26.15 11.97
C ASP A 21 17.92 -25.87 10.78
N ASN A 22 16.89 -26.68 10.65
CA ASN A 22 15.83 -26.42 9.67
C ASN A 22 14.89 -25.35 10.25
N ILE A 23 15.14 -24.11 9.94
CA ILE A 23 14.28 -22.98 10.35
C ILE A 23 12.98 -23.08 9.56
N ILE A 24 11.91 -23.50 10.21
CA ILE A 24 10.59 -23.69 9.61
C ILE A 24 9.83 -22.35 9.51
N ASN A 25 10.05 -21.45 10.49
CA ASN A 25 9.39 -20.16 10.56
C ASN A 25 10.41 -19.01 10.62
N ASN A 26 10.13 -17.93 9.90
CA ASN A 26 10.91 -16.70 10.03
C ASN A 26 10.58 -16.04 11.37
N THR A 27 11.53 -16.03 12.31
CA THR A 27 11.36 -15.44 13.65
C THR A 27 11.50 -13.92 13.67
N GLN A 28 11.96 -13.31 12.57
CA GLN A 28 12.12 -11.87 12.40
C GLN A 28 11.57 -11.44 11.03
N PRO A 29 10.26 -11.47 10.86
CA PRO A 29 9.65 -11.09 9.60
C PRO A 29 9.93 -9.61 9.28
N ALA A 30 9.95 -9.27 7.99
CA ALA A 30 10.34 -7.95 7.52
C ALA A 30 9.54 -6.79 8.16
N TRP A 31 8.26 -7.00 8.43
CA TRP A 31 7.39 -5.95 9.02
C TRP A 31 7.66 -5.63 10.48
N THR A 32 8.45 -6.44 11.20
CA THR A 32 8.84 -6.17 12.59
C THR A 32 10.13 -5.36 12.70
N LYS A 33 10.87 -5.24 11.60
CA LYS A 33 12.13 -4.48 11.54
C LYS A 33 11.85 -2.99 11.42
N SER A 34 12.84 -2.17 11.79
CA SER A 34 12.77 -0.73 11.52
C SER A 34 12.87 -0.46 10.01
N PRO A 35 12.15 0.57 9.48
CA PRO A 35 12.30 0.97 8.08
C PRO A 35 13.75 1.30 7.66
N SER A 36 14.58 1.74 8.62
CA SER A 36 16.00 2.05 8.38
C SER A 36 16.90 0.82 8.21
N GLU A 37 16.40 -0.36 8.58
CA GLU A 37 17.14 -1.63 8.49
C GLU A 37 16.82 -2.39 7.20
N LEU A 38 15.87 -1.90 6.41
CA LEU A 38 15.40 -2.55 5.19
C LEU A 38 15.76 -1.72 3.96
N THR A 39 16.22 -2.42 2.93
CA THR A 39 16.44 -1.86 1.60
C THR A 39 15.23 -2.09 0.70
N ASP A 40 15.17 -1.40 -0.44
CA ASP A 40 14.10 -1.63 -1.43
C ASP A 40 14.10 -3.10 -1.94
N GLU A 41 15.27 -3.72 -1.99
CA GLU A 41 15.42 -5.13 -2.37
C GLU A 41 14.80 -6.07 -1.32
N ASP A 42 14.92 -5.75 -0.03
CA ASP A 42 14.31 -6.50 1.06
C ASP A 42 12.77 -6.43 0.99
N TYR A 43 12.22 -5.25 0.67
CA TYR A 43 10.78 -5.09 0.48
C TYR A 43 10.27 -5.89 -0.73
N LEU A 44 11.01 -5.90 -1.83
CA LEU A 44 10.65 -6.70 -3.01
C LEU A 44 10.76 -8.21 -2.74
N ALA A 45 11.79 -8.65 -2.02
CA ALA A 45 11.95 -10.04 -1.62
C ALA A 45 10.78 -10.48 -0.74
N PHE A 46 10.39 -9.65 0.23
CA PHE A 46 9.24 -9.90 1.10
C PHE A 46 7.91 -9.93 0.30
N TYR A 47 7.73 -9.05 -0.68
CA TYR A 47 6.55 -9.08 -1.55
C TYR A 47 6.46 -10.39 -2.33
N ARG A 48 7.57 -10.88 -2.89
CA ARG A 48 7.63 -12.14 -3.62
C ARG A 48 7.42 -13.37 -2.73
N GLU A 49 7.84 -13.29 -1.46
CA GLU A 49 7.56 -14.32 -0.44
C GLU A 49 6.06 -14.42 -0.15
N LEU A 50 5.38 -13.28 0.04
CA LEU A 50 3.95 -13.24 0.31
C LEU A 50 3.10 -13.66 -0.90
N TYR A 51 3.53 -13.27 -2.10
CA TYR A 51 2.76 -13.45 -3.34
C TYR A 51 3.58 -14.14 -4.45
N PRO A 52 3.94 -15.42 -4.27
CA PRO A 52 4.85 -16.13 -5.18
C PRO A 52 4.30 -16.32 -6.60
N MET A 53 2.98 -16.18 -6.77
CA MET A 53 2.31 -16.28 -8.07
C MET A 53 2.17 -14.92 -8.79
N GLN A 54 2.61 -13.84 -8.16
CA GLN A 54 2.59 -12.50 -8.76
C GLN A 54 3.92 -12.23 -9.44
N PHE A 55 3.87 -12.02 -10.75
CA PHE A 55 5.06 -11.72 -11.56
C PHE A 55 5.35 -10.22 -11.64
N GLU A 56 4.33 -9.38 -11.37
CA GLU A 56 4.49 -7.93 -11.40
C GLU A 56 4.94 -7.40 -10.03
N GLU A 57 5.90 -6.51 -10.07
CA GLU A 57 6.40 -5.83 -8.88
C GLU A 57 5.41 -4.76 -8.42
N PRO A 58 5.33 -4.48 -7.11
CA PRO A 58 4.51 -3.40 -6.60
C PRO A 58 5.05 -2.04 -7.05
N LEU A 59 4.17 -1.07 -7.23
CA LEU A 59 4.54 0.29 -7.63
C LEU A 59 5.38 1.00 -6.57
N PHE A 60 5.07 0.75 -5.30
CA PHE A 60 5.77 1.23 -4.10
C PHE A 60 5.22 0.51 -2.87
N HIS A 61 5.91 0.72 -1.74
CA HIS A 61 5.51 0.17 -0.44
C HIS A 61 5.30 1.28 0.60
N ILE A 62 4.56 0.95 1.65
CA ILE A 62 4.32 1.79 2.83
C ILE A 62 4.65 0.95 4.05
N HIS A 63 5.67 1.34 4.80
CA HIS A 63 6.03 0.69 6.05
C HIS A 63 5.30 1.37 7.22
N LEU A 64 4.56 0.56 7.98
CA LEU A 64 3.87 0.96 9.20
C LEU A 64 4.72 0.54 10.38
N ASN A 65 5.03 1.49 11.26
CA ASN A 65 5.74 1.22 12.51
C ASN A 65 5.30 2.28 13.52
N VAL A 66 4.46 1.88 14.47
CA VAL A 66 3.85 2.73 15.49
C VAL A 66 3.83 1.99 16.81
N ASP A 67 4.37 2.62 17.85
CA ASP A 67 4.40 2.06 19.20
C ASP A 67 3.41 2.77 20.13
N TYR A 68 3.00 3.98 19.80
CA TYR A 68 2.07 4.78 20.62
C TYR A 68 1.20 5.67 19.73
N PRO A 69 -0.09 5.83 19.99
CA PRO A 69 -0.93 5.36 21.12
C PRO A 69 -1.50 3.93 20.95
N PHE A 70 -1.06 3.19 19.96
CA PHE A 70 -1.37 1.79 19.70
C PHE A 70 -0.16 1.14 19.04
N ASN A 71 -0.05 -0.18 19.15
CA ASN A 71 1.00 -0.93 18.49
C ASN A 71 0.52 -1.36 17.10
N LEU A 72 1.24 -0.92 16.08
CA LEU A 72 0.94 -1.28 14.69
C LEU A 72 2.24 -1.40 13.91
N THR A 73 2.52 -2.58 13.42
CA THR A 73 3.58 -2.81 12.43
C THR A 73 2.97 -3.37 11.16
N GLY A 74 3.67 -3.24 10.05
CA GLY A 74 3.18 -3.78 8.79
C GLY A 74 3.87 -3.21 7.58
N ILE A 75 3.70 -3.88 6.46
CA ILE A 75 4.15 -3.39 5.16
C ILE A 75 2.99 -3.55 4.19
N LEU A 76 2.55 -2.42 3.64
CA LEU A 76 1.53 -2.38 2.61
C LEU A 76 2.19 -2.11 1.26
N PHE A 77 1.75 -2.82 0.24
CA PHE A 77 2.21 -2.69 -1.13
C PHE A 77 1.10 -2.16 -2.01
N PHE A 78 1.43 -1.22 -2.87
CA PHE A 78 0.55 -0.77 -3.93
C PHE A 78 0.78 -1.66 -5.16
N PRO A 79 -0.16 -2.53 -5.52
CA PRO A 79 0.00 -3.39 -6.69
C PRO A 79 -0.12 -2.56 -7.96
N LYS A 80 0.49 -3.02 -9.03
CA LYS A 80 0.19 -2.53 -10.36
C LYS A 80 -1.19 -3.07 -10.76
N LEU A 81 -2.16 -2.16 -10.87
CA LEU A 81 -3.52 -2.49 -11.27
C LEU A 81 -3.57 -2.53 -12.81
N GLY A 82 -3.36 -3.70 -13.40
CA GLY A 82 -3.62 -3.90 -14.83
C GLY A 82 -5.12 -3.86 -15.15
N ASN A 83 -5.49 -4.00 -16.41
CA ASN A 83 -6.89 -3.98 -16.89
C ASN A 83 -7.80 -5.07 -16.27
N ASN A 84 -7.22 -6.06 -15.60
CA ASN A 84 -7.93 -7.12 -14.88
C ASN A 84 -7.70 -6.95 -13.38
N ILE A 85 -8.57 -6.21 -12.72
CA ILE A 85 -8.59 -6.10 -11.26
C ILE A 85 -9.13 -7.42 -10.70
N ASN A 86 -8.22 -8.34 -10.34
CA ASN A 86 -8.57 -9.57 -9.63
C ASN A 86 -8.66 -9.24 -8.13
N LEU A 87 -9.87 -8.90 -7.67
CA LEU A 87 -10.15 -8.50 -6.29
C LEU A 87 -10.06 -9.65 -5.26
N ASP A 88 -9.96 -10.91 -5.71
CA ASP A 88 -10.31 -12.04 -4.86
C ASP A 88 -9.13 -12.84 -4.26
N LYS A 89 -7.88 -12.61 -4.64
CA LYS A 89 -6.81 -13.54 -4.26
C LYS A 89 -5.70 -12.99 -3.37
N ASP A 90 -5.42 -11.71 -3.44
CA ASP A 90 -4.23 -11.17 -2.81
C ASP A 90 -4.63 -9.99 -1.90
N ARG A 91 -5.06 -10.31 -0.70
CA ARG A 91 -5.56 -9.34 0.27
C ARG A 91 -4.49 -8.96 1.28
N ILE A 92 -4.77 -7.92 2.04
CA ILE A 92 -4.00 -7.59 3.23
C ILE A 92 -4.22 -8.69 4.26
N GLN A 93 -3.13 -9.24 4.81
CA GLN A 93 -3.15 -10.25 5.84
C GLN A 93 -3.03 -9.60 7.21
N LEU A 94 -3.92 -9.95 8.14
CA LEU A 94 -3.87 -9.50 9.53
C LEU A 94 -3.14 -10.52 10.38
N TYR A 95 -2.17 -10.03 11.11
CA TYR A 95 -1.44 -10.75 12.13
C TYR A 95 -1.68 -10.13 13.52
N GLN A 96 -1.49 -10.92 14.55
CA GLN A 96 -1.42 -10.46 15.92
C GLN A 96 -0.22 -11.11 16.60
N ASN A 97 0.76 -10.30 17.01
CA ASN A 97 2.04 -10.78 17.53
C ASN A 97 2.68 -11.84 16.62
N GLN A 98 2.74 -11.57 15.34
CA GLN A 98 3.32 -12.42 14.29
C GLN A 98 2.55 -13.74 14.04
N VAL A 99 1.35 -13.89 14.61
CA VAL A 99 0.47 -15.03 14.35
C VAL A 99 -0.60 -14.60 13.36
N PHE A 100 -0.73 -15.33 12.25
CA PHE A 100 -1.78 -15.09 11.26
C PHE A 100 -3.18 -15.23 11.85
N VAL A 101 -4.03 -14.25 11.59
CA VAL A 101 -5.41 -14.22 12.08
C VAL A 101 -6.40 -14.39 10.95
N THR A 102 -6.35 -13.53 9.96
CA THR A 102 -7.30 -13.51 8.82
C THR A 102 -6.76 -12.68 7.66
N ASP A 103 -7.29 -12.90 6.49
CA ASP A 103 -7.14 -12.04 5.31
C ASP A 103 -8.38 -11.15 5.06
N GLU A 104 -9.39 -11.26 5.92
CA GLU A 104 -10.57 -10.40 5.89
C GLU A 104 -10.41 -9.21 6.84
N VAL A 105 -9.84 -8.11 6.35
CA VAL A 105 -9.56 -6.89 7.12
C VAL A 105 -10.68 -5.84 7.02
N ASN A 106 -11.88 -6.25 6.62
CA ASN A 106 -13.04 -5.38 6.51
C ASN A 106 -13.37 -4.70 7.85
N GLY A 107 -13.43 -3.37 7.84
CA GLY A 107 -13.70 -2.56 9.03
C GLY A 107 -12.46 -2.21 9.85
N ILE A 108 -11.29 -2.80 9.54
CA ILE A 108 -10.00 -2.46 10.12
C ILE A 108 -9.26 -1.48 9.19
N VAL A 109 -9.22 -1.81 7.93
CA VAL A 109 -8.66 -0.97 6.85
C VAL A 109 -9.81 -0.29 6.12
N PRO A 110 -9.69 1.00 5.76
CA PRO A 110 -10.69 1.69 4.94
C PRO A 110 -10.97 0.97 3.62
N ASP A 111 -12.22 0.99 3.17
CA ASP A 111 -12.66 0.22 2.00
C ASP A 111 -11.86 0.55 0.73
N PHE A 112 -11.47 1.82 0.53
CA PHE A 112 -10.68 2.22 -0.64
C PHE A 112 -9.25 1.66 -0.64
N LEU A 113 -8.73 1.24 0.51
CA LEU A 113 -7.40 0.62 0.64
C LEU A 113 -7.45 -0.92 0.53
N MET A 114 -8.62 -1.51 0.31
CA MET A 114 -8.76 -2.96 0.12
C MET A 114 -8.09 -3.50 -1.14
N LEU A 115 -7.70 -2.62 -2.06
CA LEU A 115 -6.91 -2.96 -3.24
C LEU A 115 -5.41 -3.11 -2.94
N LEU A 116 -4.97 -2.65 -1.78
CA LEU A 116 -3.59 -2.83 -1.34
C LEU A 116 -3.34 -4.29 -0.93
N ARG A 117 -2.09 -4.66 -0.95
CA ARG A 117 -1.58 -5.97 -0.53
C ARG A 117 -0.62 -5.79 0.64
N GLY A 118 -0.33 -6.85 1.36
CA GLY A 118 0.69 -6.81 2.41
C GLY A 118 0.24 -7.39 3.72
N VAL A 119 0.87 -6.94 4.79
CA VAL A 119 0.68 -7.41 6.15
C VAL A 119 0.44 -6.25 7.10
N ILE A 120 -0.50 -6.45 8.01
CA ILE A 120 -0.73 -5.60 9.18
C ILE A 120 -0.64 -6.49 10.42
N ASP A 121 0.14 -6.09 11.39
CA ASP A 121 0.29 -6.78 12.68
C ASP A 121 0.00 -5.80 13.83
N SER A 122 -1.01 -6.10 14.63
CA SER A 122 -1.39 -5.27 15.76
C SER A 122 -2.04 -6.09 16.86
N PRO A 123 -1.48 -6.07 18.10
CA PRO A 123 -2.10 -6.70 19.25
C PRO A 123 -3.35 -5.97 19.74
N ASP A 124 -3.54 -4.71 19.33
CA ASP A 124 -4.63 -3.85 19.80
C ASP A 124 -5.93 -4.05 18.98
N ILE A 125 -5.89 -4.87 17.94
CA ILE A 125 -7.09 -5.23 17.17
C ILE A 125 -7.79 -6.40 17.86
N PRO A 126 -9.06 -6.24 18.32
CA PRO A 126 -9.78 -7.30 19.00
C PRO A 126 -10.08 -8.46 18.05
N LEU A 127 -9.81 -9.69 18.52
CA LEU A 127 -10.12 -10.92 17.80
C LEU A 127 -11.54 -11.41 18.10
N ASN A 128 -12.09 -12.20 17.19
CA ASN A 128 -13.39 -12.90 17.38
C ASN A 128 -14.62 -12.00 17.59
N VAL A 129 -14.61 -10.81 17.00
CA VAL A 129 -15.72 -9.86 17.07
C VAL A 129 -16.34 -9.64 15.69
N SER A 130 -17.62 -9.23 15.68
CA SER A 130 -18.31 -8.94 14.42
C SER A 130 -17.75 -7.69 13.73
N ARG A 131 -17.93 -7.60 12.40
CA ARG A 131 -17.55 -6.42 11.62
C ARG A 131 -18.10 -5.12 12.21
N SER A 132 -19.36 -5.14 12.65
CA SER A 132 -20.02 -3.97 13.25
C SER A 132 -19.35 -3.52 14.56
N TYR A 133 -18.85 -4.47 15.36
CA TYR A 133 -18.09 -4.15 16.55
C TYR A 133 -16.73 -3.54 16.21
N LEU A 134 -16.00 -4.12 15.27
CA LEU A 134 -14.71 -3.58 14.80
C LEU A 134 -14.84 -2.14 14.30
N GLN A 135 -15.88 -1.84 13.53
CA GLN A 135 -16.15 -0.49 13.05
C GLN A 135 -16.48 0.51 14.18
N ALA A 136 -17.02 0.02 15.29
CA ALA A 136 -17.34 0.85 16.46
C ALA A 136 -16.15 1.03 17.41
N ASP A 137 -15.18 0.11 17.39
CA ASP A 137 -14.03 0.10 18.28
C ASP A 137 -13.13 1.32 18.11
N GLY A 138 -12.76 1.93 19.23
CA GLY A 138 -11.97 3.16 19.24
C GLY A 138 -10.51 2.97 18.83
N ALA A 139 -9.91 1.80 19.11
CA ALA A 139 -8.55 1.47 18.71
C ALA A 139 -8.49 1.22 17.20
N VAL A 140 -9.44 0.45 16.67
CA VAL A 140 -9.57 0.16 15.24
C VAL A 140 -9.74 1.45 14.44
N LYS A 141 -10.59 2.39 14.88
CA LYS A 141 -10.74 3.70 14.24
C LYS A 141 -9.46 4.52 14.19
N LYS A 142 -8.66 4.49 15.25
CA LYS A 142 -7.36 5.19 15.29
C LYS A 142 -6.37 4.53 14.33
N ILE A 143 -6.32 3.20 14.30
CA ILE A 143 -5.47 2.43 13.38
C ILE A 143 -5.85 2.75 11.92
N SER A 144 -7.14 2.66 11.58
CA SER A 144 -7.66 3.00 10.25
C SER A 144 -7.29 4.42 9.82
N ALA A 145 -7.54 5.40 10.68
CA ALA A 145 -7.18 6.80 10.42
C ALA A 145 -5.66 7.01 10.25
N HIS A 146 -4.84 6.27 11.00
CA HIS A 146 -3.39 6.32 10.87
C HIS A 146 -2.93 5.75 9.53
N ILE A 147 -3.47 4.60 9.10
CA ILE A 147 -3.18 3.99 7.81
C ILE A 147 -3.54 4.96 6.69
N THR A 148 -4.76 5.54 6.72
CA THR A 148 -5.21 6.56 5.76
C THR A 148 -4.24 7.73 5.67
N LYS A 149 -3.80 8.24 6.83
CA LYS A 149 -2.81 9.33 6.89
C LYS A 149 -1.49 8.92 6.25
N LYS A 150 -0.96 7.76 6.58
CA LYS A 150 0.32 7.25 6.03
C LYS A 150 0.26 7.07 4.52
N VAL A 151 -0.87 6.59 3.99
CA VAL A 151 -1.08 6.50 2.53
C VAL A 151 -1.04 7.89 1.90
N ALA A 152 -1.79 8.86 2.41
CA ALA A 152 -1.79 10.23 1.90
C ALA A 152 -0.41 10.89 1.98
N ASP A 153 0.32 10.70 3.08
CA ASP A 153 1.67 11.23 3.28
C ASP A 153 2.66 10.59 2.26
N LYS A 154 2.54 9.29 1.98
CA LYS A 154 3.34 8.58 0.96
C LYS A 154 3.05 9.12 -0.44
N MET A 155 1.78 9.31 -0.82
CA MET A 155 1.40 9.90 -2.11
C MET A 155 2.01 11.29 -2.28
N SER A 156 1.89 12.14 -1.26
CA SER A 156 2.47 13.48 -1.25
C SER A 156 4.00 13.46 -1.38
N SER A 157 4.66 12.48 -0.77
CA SER A 157 6.10 12.30 -0.88
C SER A 157 6.52 11.87 -2.30
N LEU A 158 5.81 10.89 -2.88
CA LEU A 158 6.12 10.36 -4.21
C LEU A 158 6.04 11.44 -5.29
N ILE A 159 4.96 12.23 -5.31
CA ILE A 159 4.80 13.31 -6.29
C ILE A 159 5.87 14.40 -6.12
N THR A 160 6.28 14.69 -4.88
CA THR A 160 7.31 15.69 -4.60
C THR A 160 8.70 15.20 -4.98
N GLN A 161 8.99 13.92 -4.78
CA GLN A 161 10.29 13.33 -5.08
C GLN A 161 10.53 13.16 -6.58
N ASN A 162 9.54 12.68 -7.31
CA ASN A 162 9.64 12.46 -8.76
C ASN A 162 8.27 12.57 -9.44
N ARG A 163 7.95 13.77 -9.89
CA ARG A 163 6.68 14.09 -10.55
C ARG A 163 6.45 13.23 -11.79
N GLU A 164 7.46 13.09 -12.64
CA GLU A 164 7.33 12.35 -13.91
C GLU A 164 7.06 10.86 -13.67
N ASP A 165 7.73 10.26 -12.69
CA ASP A 165 7.50 8.86 -12.33
C ASP A 165 6.10 8.66 -11.73
N TYR A 166 5.64 9.62 -10.92
CA TYR A 166 4.31 9.61 -10.35
C TYR A 166 3.21 9.70 -11.43
N GLU A 167 3.37 10.58 -12.41
CA GLU A 167 2.45 10.72 -13.56
C GLU A 167 2.37 9.43 -14.38
N LYS A 168 3.50 8.75 -14.62
CA LYS A 168 3.51 7.46 -15.32
C LYS A 168 2.73 6.36 -14.57
N LYS A 169 2.75 6.41 -13.24
CA LYS A 169 2.04 5.47 -12.37
C LYS A 169 0.58 5.87 -12.12
N TRP A 170 0.17 7.08 -12.52
CA TRP A 170 -1.13 7.63 -12.18
C TRP A 170 -2.29 6.72 -12.59
N ASN A 171 -2.26 6.14 -13.77
CA ASN A 171 -3.33 5.27 -14.25
C ASN A 171 -3.54 4.02 -13.38
N ASP A 172 -2.49 3.53 -12.73
CA ASP A 172 -2.55 2.38 -11.84
C ASP A 172 -3.04 2.77 -10.42
N ILE A 173 -2.78 4.00 -9.98
CA ILE A 173 -3.10 4.44 -8.62
C ILE A 173 -4.39 5.27 -8.53
N LYS A 174 -4.84 5.89 -9.63
CA LYS A 174 -5.97 6.82 -9.64
C LYS A 174 -7.25 6.24 -9.03
N VAL A 175 -7.57 4.98 -9.32
CA VAL A 175 -8.80 4.32 -8.83
C VAL A 175 -8.85 4.31 -7.30
N VAL A 176 -7.73 3.99 -6.64
CA VAL A 176 -7.63 3.98 -5.19
C VAL A 176 -7.76 5.40 -4.63
N ILE A 177 -7.10 6.37 -5.25
CA ILE A 177 -7.13 7.77 -4.81
C ILE A 177 -8.54 8.35 -4.98
N GLU A 178 -9.14 8.21 -6.15
CA GLU A 178 -10.49 8.73 -6.45
C GLU A 178 -11.54 8.10 -5.53
N TYR A 179 -11.45 6.79 -5.30
CA TYR A 179 -12.34 6.13 -4.35
C TYR A 179 -12.14 6.63 -2.92
N GLY A 180 -10.88 6.83 -2.50
CA GLY A 180 -10.56 7.42 -1.21
C GLY A 180 -11.10 8.84 -1.05
N MET A 181 -11.04 9.65 -2.09
CA MET A 181 -11.60 11.02 -2.11
C MET A 181 -13.12 11.03 -1.94
N ILE A 182 -13.83 10.03 -2.48
CA ILE A 182 -15.27 9.93 -2.38
C ILE A 182 -15.72 9.36 -1.03
N SER A 183 -14.93 8.43 -0.47
CA SER A 183 -15.33 7.66 0.73
C SER A 183 -14.85 8.25 2.05
N GLU A 184 -13.80 9.10 2.04
CA GLU A 184 -13.12 9.57 3.24
C GLU A 184 -12.82 11.08 3.18
N ASP A 185 -13.60 11.91 3.89
CA ASP A 185 -13.45 13.37 3.90
C ASP A 185 -12.02 13.83 4.25
N LYS A 186 -11.40 13.20 5.24
CA LYS A 186 -10.04 13.53 5.67
C LYS A 186 -8.97 13.17 4.64
N PHE A 187 -9.24 12.18 3.80
CA PHE A 187 -8.37 11.84 2.69
C PHE A 187 -8.57 12.85 1.55
N PHE A 188 -9.82 13.22 1.27
CA PHE A 188 -10.16 14.26 0.30
C PHE A 188 -9.44 15.57 0.62
N GLU A 189 -9.52 16.07 1.86
CA GLU A 189 -8.84 17.30 2.29
C GLU A 189 -7.33 17.32 2.01
N LYS A 190 -6.69 16.15 1.95
CA LYS A 190 -5.25 16.02 1.66
C LYS A 190 -4.94 15.79 0.20
N SER A 191 -5.91 15.36 -0.58
CA SER A 191 -5.74 14.92 -1.96
C SER A 191 -5.29 16.04 -2.91
N ASP A 192 -5.55 17.31 -2.58
CA ASP A 192 -5.11 18.47 -3.33
C ASP A 192 -3.61 18.47 -3.67
N LYS A 193 -2.82 17.77 -2.85
CA LYS A 193 -1.36 17.72 -2.99
C LYS A 193 -0.87 16.64 -3.94
N PHE A 194 -1.69 15.62 -4.20
CA PHE A 194 -1.25 14.43 -4.93
C PHE A 194 -2.28 13.87 -5.92
N ALA A 195 -3.54 14.27 -5.86
CA ALA A 195 -4.52 13.89 -6.88
C ALA A 195 -4.21 14.64 -8.18
N LEU A 196 -4.15 13.89 -9.28
CA LEU A 196 -3.86 14.45 -10.60
C LEU A 196 -5.11 14.47 -11.48
N TYR A 197 -5.27 15.58 -12.17
CA TYR A 197 -6.34 15.80 -13.13
C TYR A 197 -5.73 15.85 -14.53
N PRO A 198 -5.96 14.81 -15.35
CA PRO A 198 -5.48 14.79 -16.73
C PRO A 198 -6.27 15.78 -17.58
N THR A 199 -5.58 16.45 -18.50
CA THR A 199 -6.19 17.33 -19.49
C THR A 199 -6.19 16.67 -20.87
N VAL A 200 -7.01 17.18 -21.77
CA VAL A 200 -7.15 16.66 -23.16
C VAL A 200 -5.87 16.73 -23.98
N ASP A 201 -4.93 17.62 -23.61
CA ASP A 201 -3.60 17.72 -24.20
C ASP A 201 -2.55 16.79 -23.54
N GLY A 202 -3.00 15.88 -22.67
CA GLY A 202 -2.16 14.85 -22.06
C GLY A 202 -1.27 15.33 -20.90
N LYS A 203 -1.52 16.54 -20.38
CA LYS A 203 -0.83 17.04 -19.19
C LYS A 203 -1.57 16.66 -17.92
N TYR A 204 -0.84 16.61 -16.82
CA TYR A 204 -1.37 16.35 -15.50
C TYR A 204 -1.20 17.55 -14.57
N PHE A 205 -2.25 17.89 -13.84
CA PHE A 205 -2.25 18.99 -12.88
C PHE A 205 -2.78 18.51 -11.54
N THR A 206 -2.21 19.00 -10.44
CA THR A 206 -2.89 18.98 -9.14
C THR A 206 -4.05 19.97 -9.14
N TRP A 207 -4.95 19.89 -8.18
CA TRP A 207 -6.07 20.82 -8.09
C TRP A 207 -5.62 22.28 -8.00
N THR A 208 -4.58 22.56 -7.21
CA THR A 208 -4.01 23.90 -7.05
C THR A 208 -3.46 24.41 -8.39
N GLU A 209 -2.65 23.63 -9.08
CA GLU A 209 -2.08 23.98 -10.37
C GLU A 209 -3.16 24.21 -11.43
N LEU A 210 -4.17 23.34 -11.48
CA LEU A 210 -5.29 23.48 -12.41
C LEU A 210 -6.08 24.77 -12.13
N SER A 211 -6.41 25.02 -10.87
CA SER A 211 -7.15 26.21 -10.43
C SER A 211 -6.40 27.48 -10.83
N ASP A 212 -5.10 27.55 -10.58
CA ASP A 212 -4.28 28.71 -10.95
C ASP A 212 -4.22 28.92 -12.47
N THR A 213 -4.21 27.81 -13.23
CA THR A 213 -4.14 27.87 -14.69
C THR A 213 -5.46 28.38 -15.31
N ILE A 214 -6.62 27.94 -14.79
CA ILE A 214 -7.92 28.24 -15.41
C ILE A 214 -8.62 29.48 -14.84
N LYS A 215 -8.22 29.94 -13.66
CA LYS A 215 -8.88 31.04 -12.92
C LYS A 215 -9.10 32.29 -13.75
N ASP A 216 -8.11 32.70 -14.51
CA ASP A 216 -8.18 33.95 -15.28
C ASP A 216 -9.03 33.81 -16.57
N HIS A 217 -9.28 32.60 -17.03
CA HIS A 217 -9.95 32.32 -18.31
C HIS A 217 -11.32 31.67 -18.14
N GLN A 218 -11.57 31.03 -17.00
CA GLN A 218 -12.78 30.24 -16.74
C GLN A 218 -13.48 30.70 -15.47
N THR A 219 -13.68 32.03 -15.32
CA THR A 219 -14.47 32.61 -14.24
C THR A 219 -15.79 33.13 -14.82
N ASN A 220 -16.91 32.74 -14.22
CA ASN A 220 -18.25 33.19 -14.63
C ASN A 220 -18.51 34.63 -14.15
N LYS A 221 -19.69 35.18 -14.55
CA LYS A 221 -20.08 36.55 -14.18
C LYS A 221 -20.26 36.76 -12.67
N ASP A 222 -20.47 35.68 -11.92
CA ASP A 222 -20.66 35.69 -10.47
C ASP A 222 -19.35 35.53 -9.71
N GLY A 223 -18.22 35.48 -10.42
CA GLY A 223 -16.89 35.31 -9.84
C GLY A 223 -16.53 33.86 -9.48
N ASN A 224 -17.35 32.88 -9.87
CA ASN A 224 -17.07 31.47 -9.61
C ASN A 224 -16.22 30.88 -10.74
N MET A 225 -15.19 30.12 -10.36
CA MET A 225 -14.39 29.35 -11.31
C MET A 225 -15.23 28.19 -11.89
N VAL A 226 -15.19 28.01 -13.20
CA VAL A 226 -15.93 26.97 -13.92
C VAL A 226 -14.93 25.99 -14.51
N VAL A 227 -15.00 24.73 -14.08
CA VAL A 227 -14.19 23.65 -14.63
C VAL A 227 -14.95 22.96 -15.73
N LEU A 228 -14.39 22.95 -16.95
CA LEU A 228 -14.93 22.19 -18.06
C LEU A 228 -14.28 20.81 -18.07
N TYR A 229 -15.10 19.76 -18.17
CA TYR A 229 -14.61 18.38 -18.22
C TYR A 229 -15.29 17.61 -19.37
N THR A 230 -14.61 16.57 -19.83
CA THR A 230 -15.14 15.60 -20.79
C THR A 230 -14.92 14.20 -20.29
N THR A 231 -15.82 13.29 -20.62
CA THR A 231 -15.68 11.85 -20.39
C THR A 231 -15.26 11.10 -21.65
N ASP A 232 -15.04 11.81 -22.74
CA ASP A 232 -14.56 11.25 -24.00
C ASP A 232 -13.05 11.27 -24.07
N ASP A 233 -12.45 10.08 -24.21
CA ASP A 233 -10.99 9.89 -24.31
C ASP A 233 -10.38 10.61 -25.54
N ASN A 234 -11.17 10.91 -26.55
CA ASN A 234 -10.73 11.61 -27.77
C ASN A 234 -10.88 13.15 -27.68
N GLY A 235 -11.44 13.67 -26.59
CA GLY A 235 -11.56 15.11 -26.37
C GLY A 235 -12.44 15.86 -27.38
N GLN A 236 -13.40 15.18 -28.01
CA GLN A 236 -14.37 15.77 -28.98
C GLN A 236 -15.68 16.16 -28.32
#